data_ac448fc89a67b52aa13d6f233405d6a4
#
_entry.id   ac448fc89a67b52aa13d6f233405d6a4
#
_cell.length_a   1.000
_cell.length_b   1.000
_cell.length_c   1.000
_cell.angle_alpha   90.00
_cell.angle_beta   90.00
_cell.angle_gamma   90.00
#
_symmetry.space_group_name_H-M   'P 1'
#
loop_
_entity.id
_entity.type
_entity.pdbx_description
1 polymer ?
#
loop_
_entity_poly.entity_id
_entity_poly.type
_entity_poly.pdbx_seq_one_letter_code
_entity_poly.pdbx_strand_id
1 'polypeptide(L)'
;MQTRAPNVESNVYLTHNVHLMSIRRQFIKLRDITKLFVFGIPKFAIGSIDVTNRCNLRCEHCYFFAEDHNNERELSIEKWIEKLDAMKAAVHPMMLCTWVGGEPMVRKQLIEVGRSYFKHNTIVTNGTMDLPDWPNCTWVISIDGTEDAFARMRAPGIYQKIKQNVISHPELNIQISCVLTSITRDCVEDLVREWGPIARGGIIFDFFTPVTGLDEALWLDWPERDRLIDEILRLKKQYPATINMLDSTLELMKSDKAKKVTDNCEFRLKAFALGPTGEDKGKCMMGNNADCDRCGCVVPFHMATIASRRLMLKEAVKRLAS
;
A
#
# COMPACT_ATOMS: atom_id res chain seq x y z
N MET A 1 38.95 28.43 -29.43
CA MET A 1 38.18 27.81 -28.37
C MET A 1 37.34 26.68 -29.01
N GLN A 2 37.83 25.44 -28.90
CA GLN A 2 37.14 24.27 -29.48
C GLN A 2 36.23 23.67 -28.38
N THR A 3 34.94 23.70 -28.63
CA THR A 3 33.94 23.02 -27.77
C THR A 3 33.95 21.53 -28.06
N ARG A 4 34.35 20.71 -27.09
CA ARG A 4 34.26 19.25 -27.15
C ARG A 4 32.79 18.82 -27.09
N ALA A 5 32.36 18.02 -28.06
CA ALA A 5 31.07 17.33 -28.03
C ALA A 5 31.01 16.29 -26.91
N PRO A 6 29.84 16.04 -26.25
CA PRO A 6 29.73 15.04 -25.20
C PRO A 6 29.83 13.62 -25.77
N ASN A 7 30.54 12.77 -25.05
CA ASN A 7 30.89 11.41 -25.41
C ASN A 7 29.66 10.51 -25.48
N VAL A 8 29.29 9.99 -26.65
CA VAL A 8 28.11 9.16 -26.92
C VAL A 8 28.23 7.76 -26.26
N GLU A 9 29.46 7.29 -25.99
CA GLU A 9 29.70 5.97 -25.41
C GLU A 9 29.25 5.81 -23.96
N SER A 10 29.24 6.89 -23.16
CA SER A 10 28.81 6.83 -21.75
C SER A 10 27.28 6.63 -21.60
N ASN A 11 26.49 7.05 -22.57
CA ASN A 11 25.02 6.87 -22.53
C ASN A 11 24.55 5.45 -22.85
N VAL A 12 25.30 4.70 -23.66
CA VAL A 12 24.95 3.31 -24.02
C VAL A 12 25.17 2.35 -22.84
N TYR A 13 26.22 2.55 -22.05
CA TYR A 13 26.50 1.73 -20.86
C TYR A 13 25.50 1.99 -19.72
N LEU A 14 25.04 3.23 -19.54
CA LEU A 14 24.03 3.57 -18.55
C LEU A 14 22.66 2.99 -18.87
N THR A 15 22.25 3.08 -20.13
CA THR A 15 20.95 2.50 -20.58
C THR A 15 20.95 0.97 -20.54
N HIS A 16 22.07 0.32 -20.87
CA HIS A 16 22.19 -1.14 -20.82
C HIS A 16 22.15 -1.68 -19.38
N ASN A 17 22.80 -1.02 -18.44
CA ASN A 17 22.78 -1.39 -17.02
C ASN A 17 21.41 -1.17 -16.38
N VAL A 18 20.69 -0.10 -16.70
CA VAL A 18 19.34 0.15 -16.22
C VAL A 18 18.37 -0.91 -16.75
N HIS A 19 18.51 -1.31 -18.01
CA HIS A 19 17.67 -2.36 -18.60
C HIS A 19 17.93 -3.73 -17.99
N LEU A 20 19.19 -4.11 -17.77
CA LEU A 20 19.59 -5.35 -17.07
C LEU A 20 19.16 -5.39 -15.61
N MET A 21 19.19 -4.27 -14.89
CA MET A 21 18.67 -4.17 -13.52
C MET A 21 17.16 -4.29 -13.49
N SER A 22 16.45 -3.72 -14.46
CA SER A 22 14.99 -3.87 -14.62
C SER A 22 14.60 -5.33 -14.89
N ILE A 23 15.30 -6.01 -15.81
CA ILE A 23 15.07 -7.41 -16.14
C ILE A 23 15.37 -8.31 -14.93
N ARG A 24 16.48 -8.11 -14.22
CA ARG A 24 16.78 -8.84 -12.97
C ARG A 24 15.73 -8.65 -11.89
N ARG A 25 15.23 -7.42 -11.68
CA ARG A 25 14.14 -7.13 -10.74
C ARG A 25 12.85 -7.84 -11.15
N GLN A 26 12.53 -7.93 -12.44
CA GLN A 26 11.36 -8.66 -12.94
C GLN A 26 11.49 -10.17 -12.76
N PHE A 27 12.67 -10.76 -13.01
CA PHE A 27 12.92 -12.20 -12.78
C PHE A 27 12.88 -12.59 -11.30
N ILE A 28 13.37 -11.75 -10.39
CA ILE A 28 13.29 -11.97 -8.94
C ILE A 28 11.83 -11.95 -8.49
N LYS A 29 11.04 -10.95 -8.95
CA LYS A 29 9.60 -10.89 -8.67
C LYS A 29 8.85 -12.12 -9.20
N LEU A 30 9.15 -12.55 -10.40
CA LEU A 30 8.52 -13.72 -11.02
C LEU A 30 8.84 -15.02 -10.26
N ARG A 31 10.07 -15.23 -9.84
CA ARG A 31 10.49 -16.38 -9.01
C ARG A 31 9.80 -16.40 -7.65
N ASP A 32 9.69 -15.26 -7.00
CA ASP A 32 9.04 -15.17 -5.68
C ASP A 32 7.51 -15.36 -5.81
N ILE A 33 6.90 -14.83 -6.86
CA ILE A 33 5.50 -15.09 -7.22
C ILE A 33 5.27 -16.58 -7.50
N THR A 34 6.17 -17.23 -8.25
CA THR A 34 6.07 -18.67 -8.52
C THR A 34 6.16 -19.50 -7.24
N LYS A 35 7.04 -19.14 -6.30
CA LYS A 35 7.12 -19.79 -5.00
C LYS A 35 5.85 -19.60 -4.17
N LEU A 36 5.32 -18.39 -4.12
CA LEU A 36 4.04 -18.11 -3.45
C LEU A 36 2.88 -18.88 -4.10
N PHE A 37 2.91 -19.03 -5.42
CA PHE A 37 1.92 -19.81 -6.16
C PHE A 37 1.98 -21.32 -5.84
N VAL A 38 3.18 -21.87 -5.67
CA VAL A 38 3.38 -23.31 -5.40
C VAL A 38 3.17 -23.64 -3.93
N PHE A 39 3.74 -22.84 -3.02
CA PHE A 39 3.82 -23.15 -1.58
C PHE A 39 2.87 -22.32 -0.71
N GLY A 40 2.19 -21.32 -1.28
CA GLY A 40 1.37 -20.37 -0.56
C GLY A 40 2.19 -19.33 0.22
N ILE A 41 1.49 -18.45 0.95
CA ILE A 41 2.11 -17.44 1.82
C ILE A 41 2.43 -18.13 3.17
N PRO A 42 3.71 -18.19 3.59
CA PRO A 42 4.04 -18.72 4.91
C PRO A 42 3.41 -17.86 6.01
N LYS A 43 2.98 -18.47 7.11
CA LYS A 43 2.43 -17.75 8.26
C LYS A 43 3.47 -16.76 8.80
N PHE A 44 3.03 -15.55 9.09
CA PHE A 44 3.84 -14.46 9.65
C PHE A 44 5.04 -14.00 8.79
N ALA A 45 5.11 -14.43 7.54
CA ALA A 45 6.14 -13.96 6.61
C ALA A 45 5.84 -12.55 6.07
N ILE A 46 4.60 -12.09 6.20
CA ILE A 46 4.12 -10.76 5.79
C ILE A 46 3.32 -10.13 6.91
N GLY A 47 3.29 -8.80 6.96
CA GLY A 47 2.47 -8.08 7.95
C GLY A 47 2.69 -6.59 7.95
N SER A 48 2.24 -5.95 9.02
CA SER A 48 2.36 -4.51 9.23
C SER A 48 2.95 -4.18 10.60
N ILE A 49 3.65 -3.06 10.66
CA ILE A 49 4.17 -2.46 11.89
C ILE A 49 3.75 -1.00 11.93
N ASP A 50 3.04 -0.63 12.98
CA ASP A 50 2.79 0.76 13.30
C ASP A 50 4.07 1.34 13.95
N VAL A 51 4.66 2.31 13.25
CA VAL A 51 5.99 2.84 13.59
C VAL A 51 5.94 3.75 14.81
N THR A 52 4.85 4.51 14.94
CA THR A 52 4.70 5.55 15.97
C THR A 52 3.24 5.90 16.20
N ASN A 53 2.94 6.42 17.41
CA ASN A 53 1.63 7.01 17.76
C ASN A 53 1.47 8.44 17.24
N ARG A 54 2.55 9.05 16.73
CA ARG A 54 2.56 10.46 16.33
C ARG A 54 2.23 10.62 14.87
N CYS A 55 1.45 11.65 14.56
CA CYS A 55 1.19 12.08 13.18
C CYS A 55 1.07 13.61 13.14
N ASN A 56 1.46 14.19 12.05
CA ASN A 56 1.32 15.62 11.78
C ASN A 56 -0.03 15.99 11.13
N LEU A 57 -0.90 15.00 10.88
CA LEU A 57 -2.25 15.18 10.38
C LEU A 57 -3.29 14.55 11.30
N ARG A 58 -4.56 14.95 11.11
CA ARG A 58 -5.74 14.35 11.74
C ARG A 58 -6.82 14.18 10.67
N CYS A 59 -6.77 13.05 9.97
CA CYS A 59 -7.67 12.75 8.87
C CYS A 59 -9.02 12.25 9.38
N GLU A 60 -10.13 12.61 8.74
CA GLU A 60 -11.50 12.27 9.13
C GLU A 60 -11.76 10.75 9.21
N HIS A 61 -11.13 9.96 8.34
CA HIS A 61 -11.29 8.50 8.25
C HIS A 61 -10.17 7.72 8.92
N CYS A 62 -9.36 8.37 9.77
CA CYS A 62 -8.17 7.75 10.33
C CYS A 62 -8.50 6.70 11.38
N TYR A 63 -8.44 5.42 11.00
CA TYR A 63 -8.66 4.31 11.91
C TYR A 63 -7.66 4.28 13.07
N PHE A 64 -6.44 4.79 12.87
CA PHE A 64 -5.41 4.79 13.88
C PHE A 64 -5.79 5.68 15.07
N PHE A 65 -6.32 6.88 14.81
CA PHE A 65 -6.75 7.81 15.86
C PHE A 65 -8.22 7.65 16.28
N ALA A 66 -8.92 6.63 15.78
CA ALA A 66 -10.18 6.19 16.37
C ALA A 66 -10.00 5.62 17.79
N GLU A 67 -8.78 5.16 18.11
CA GLU A 67 -8.39 4.72 19.44
C GLU A 67 -7.50 5.77 20.09
N ASP A 68 -7.54 5.83 21.47
CA ASP A 68 -6.69 6.73 22.26
C ASP A 68 -5.33 6.07 22.54
N HIS A 69 -4.28 6.63 21.98
CA HIS A 69 -2.90 6.18 22.16
C HIS A 69 -2.08 7.06 23.13
N ASN A 70 -2.70 8.01 23.83
CA ASN A 70 -1.98 9.01 24.64
C ASN A 70 -1.16 8.40 25.79
N ASN A 71 -1.57 7.26 26.31
CA ASN A 71 -0.90 6.58 27.42
C ASN A 71 0.02 5.44 26.97
N GLU A 72 0.12 5.19 25.67
CA GLU A 72 0.97 4.12 25.15
C GLU A 72 2.42 4.57 25.04
N ARG A 73 3.33 3.74 25.57
CA ARG A 73 4.76 3.98 25.45
C ARG A 73 5.32 3.21 24.25
N GLU A 74 5.73 3.94 23.23
CA GLU A 74 6.38 3.36 22.05
C GLU A 74 7.62 2.52 22.45
N LEU A 75 7.76 1.36 21.82
CA LEU A 75 8.93 0.50 22.03
C LEU A 75 10.18 1.20 21.49
N SER A 76 11.30 1.18 22.23
CA SER A 76 12.56 1.78 21.78
C SER A 76 13.11 1.06 20.53
N ILE A 77 14.02 1.69 19.79
CA ILE A 77 14.61 1.08 18.58
C ILE A 77 15.36 -0.20 18.93
N GLU A 78 16.10 -0.21 20.06
CA GLU A 78 16.83 -1.39 20.53
C GLU A 78 15.88 -2.56 20.82
N LYS A 79 14.75 -2.29 21.46
CA LYS A 79 13.73 -3.29 21.72
C LYS A 79 13.04 -3.77 20.45
N TRP A 80 12.88 -2.90 19.45
CA TRP A 80 12.40 -3.31 18.13
C TRP A 80 13.39 -4.24 17.43
N ILE A 81 14.70 -3.97 17.54
CA ILE A 81 15.75 -4.84 16.99
C ILE A 81 15.67 -6.23 17.64
N GLU A 82 15.62 -6.32 18.97
CA GLU A 82 15.45 -7.59 19.69
C GLU A 82 14.22 -8.37 19.21
N LYS A 83 13.09 -7.68 19.03
CA LYS A 83 11.85 -8.27 18.55
C LYS A 83 11.95 -8.77 17.10
N LEU A 84 12.54 -7.97 16.21
CA LEU A 84 12.73 -8.34 14.80
C LEU A 84 13.71 -9.50 14.66
N ASP A 85 14.75 -9.58 15.48
CA ASP A 85 15.66 -10.72 15.55
C ASP A 85 14.95 -11.99 15.97
N ALA A 86 14.11 -11.93 17.00
CA ALA A 86 13.27 -13.05 17.43
C ALA A 86 12.27 -13.49 16.33
N MET A 87 11.62 -12.53 15.67
CA MET A 87 10.72 -12.84 14.54
C MET A 87 11.48 -13.51 13.39
N LYS A 88 12.66 -13.00 13.03
CA LYS A 88 13.49 -13.57 11.96
C LYS A 88 13.98 -14.99 12.29
N ALA A 89 14.25 -15.28 13.55
CA ALA A 89 14.61 -16.62 14.01
C ALA A 89 13.43 -17.60 13.91
N ALA A 90 12.21 -17.11 14.18
CA ALA A 90 10.99 -17.93 14.14
C ALA A 90 10.42 -18.10 12.71
N VAL A 91 10.58 -17.09 11.84
CA VAL A 91 9.99 -17.04 10.49
C VAL A 91 11.05 -16.66 9.46
N HIS A 92 11.41 -17.60 8.61
CA HIS A 92 12.39 -17.34 7.55
C HIS A 92 11.90 -17.93 6.21
N PRO A 93 11.85 -17.14 5.13
CA PRO A 93 12.20 -15.71 5.03
C PRO A 93 11.06 -14.79 5.46
N MET A 94 11.40 -13.66 6.08
CA MET A 94 10.47 -12.53 6.24
C MET A 94 10.33 -11.82 4.90
N MET A 95 9.12 -11.82 4.35
CA MET A 95 8.89 -11.45 2.94
C MET A 95 8.54 -9.98 2.76
N LEU A 96 7.57 -9.49 3.52
CA LEU A 96 7.02 -8.14 3.35
C LEU A 96 6.65 -7.53 4.69
N CYS A 97 7.08 -6.29 4.92
CA CYS A 97 6.55 -5.43 5.96
C CYS A 97 5.89 -4.20 5.35
N THR A 98 4.68 -3.88 5.84
CA THR A 98 4.02 -2.60 5.59
C THR A 98 4.22 -1.72 6.83
N TRP A 99 4.97 -0.63 6.67
CA TRP A 99 5.26 0.35 7.70
C TRP A 99 4.17 1.41 7.69
N VAL A 100 3.41 1.48 8.77
CA VAL A 100 2.23 2.33 8.95
C VAL A 100 2.23 2.97 10.35
N GLY A 101 1.08 3.27 10.91
CA GLY A 101 0.90 3.86 12.24
C GLY A 101 0.32 5.25 12.15
N GLY A 102 0.76 6.20 12.95
CA GLY A 102 0.45 7.61 12.76
C GLY A 102 1.05 8.12 11.44
N GLU A 103 2.15 8.87 11.47
CA GLU A 103 2.95 9.12 10.26
C GLU A 103 4.31 8.43 10.42
N PRO A 104 4.59 7.36 9.68
CA PRO A 104 5.79 6.55 9.89
C PRO A 104 7.09 7.34 9.68
N MET A 105 7.07 8.37 8.82
CA MET A 105 8.25 9.20 8.56
C MET A 105 8.62 10.12 9.73
N VAL A 106 7.74 10.33 10.72
CA VAL A 106 8.09 11.01 11.99
C VAL A 106 9.14 10.23 12.78
N ARG A 107 9.17 8.90 12.60
CA ARG A 107 10.13 8.00 13.26
C ARG A 107 10.88 7.12 12.24
N LYS A 108 11.37 7.73 11.16
CA LYS A 108 12.01 7.05 10.04
C LYS A 108 13.19 6.14 10.43
N GLN A 109 13.86 6.42 11.55
CA GLN A 109 14.99 5.62 12.04
C GLN A 109 14.61 4.16 12.32
N LEU A 110 13.38 3.91 12.81
CA LEU A 110 12.92 2.55 12.99
C LEU A 110 12.76 1.81 11.64
N ILE A 111 12.24 2.50 10.62
CA ILE A 111 12.12 1.92 9.26
C ILE A 111 13.50 1.66 8.67
N GLU A 112 14.43 2.61 8.84
CA GLU A 112 15.80 2.52 8.31
C GLU A 112 16.52 1.25 8.80
N VAL A 113 16.37 0.92 10.07
CA VAL A 113 16.92 -0.31 10.66
C VAL A 113 16.06 -1.52 10.26
N GLY A 114 14.74 -1.44 10.48
CA GLY A 114 13.82 -2.57 10.37
C GLY A 114 13.64 -3.10 8.94
N ARG A 115 13.74 -2.23 7.90
CA ARG A 115 13.57 -2.64 6.51
C ARG A 115 14.60 -3.69 6.04
N SER A 116 15.75 -3.80 6.71
CA SER A 116 16.78 -4.80 6.39
C SER A 116 16.37 -6.25 6.74
N TYR A 117 15.37 -6.40 7.60
CA TYR A 117 14.84 -7.70 8.00
C TYR A 117 13.91 -8.32 6.93
N PHE A 118 13.35 -7.52 6.05
CA PHE A 118 12.35 -7.94 5.07
C PHE A 118 12.87 -7.85 3.64
N LYS A 119 12.44 -8.78 2.80
CA LYS A 119 12.80 -8.73 1.36
C LYS A 119 12.19 -7.54 0.64
N HIS A 120 10.96 -7.20 1.00
CA HIS A 120 10.20 -6.09 0.44
C HIS A 120 9.60 -5.26 1.56
N ASN A 121 9.55 -3.97 1.35
CA ASN A 121 8.99 -3.02 2.30
C ASN A 121 7.98 -2.12 1.58
N THR A 122 6.85 -1.88 2.20
CA THR A 122 5.88 -0.87 1.78
C THR A 122 5.79 0.18 2.87
N ILE A 123 5.96 1.45 2.53
CA ILE A 123 5.87 2.55 3.48
C ILE A 123 4.64 3.37 3.09
N VAL A 124 3.62 3.35 3.96
CA VAL A 124 2.38 4.11 3.75
C VAL A 124 2.50 5.43 4.50
N THR A 125 2.61 6.52 3.78
CA THR A 125 2.85 7.86 4.32
C THR A 125 1.88 8.89 3.75
N ASN A 126 1.67 9.96 4.48
CA ASN A 126 0.91 11.11 3.98
C ASN A 126 1.69 11.97 2.96
N GLY A 127 2.97 11.67 2.73
CA GLY A 127 3.79 12.32 1.70
C GLY A 127 4.25 13.75 2.02
N THR A 128 4.03 14.24 3.25
CA THR A 128 4.41 15.62 3.63
C THR A 128 5.89 15.78 3.98
N MET A 129 6.59 14.68 4.19
CA MET A 129 8.02 14.61 4.55
C MET A 129 8.85 14.11 3.38
N ASP A 130 10.18 14.25 3.50
CA ASP A 130 11.16 13.74 2.56
C ASP A 130 11.05 12.21 2.36
N LEU A 131 11.27 11.74 1.14
CA LEU A 131 11.16 10.34 0.73
C LEU A 131 12.57 9.81 0.39
N PRO A 132 13.28 9.18 1.33
CA PRO A 132 14.60 8.63 1.06
C PRO A 132 14.62 7.57 -0.05
N ASP A 133 15.67 7.54 -0.86
CA ASP A 133 15.91 6.46 -1.84
C ASP A 133 16.40 5.20 -1.11
N TRP A 134 15.46 4.49 -0.51
CA TRP A 134 15.75 3.22 0.13
C TRP A 134 15.51 2.04 -0.82
N PRO A 135 16.52 1.20 -1.05
CA PRO A 135 16.36 0.00 -1.87
C PRO A 135 15.31 -0.94 -1.24
N ASN A 136 14.64 -1.75 -2.07
CA ASN A 136 13.56 -2.69 -1.71
C ASN A 136 12.35 -2.05 -0.98
N CYS A 137 12.16 -0.75 -1.15
CA CYS A 137 10.98 -0.02 -0.65
C CYS A 137 10.03 0.37 -1.78
N THR A 138 8.75 0.29 -1.50
CA THR A 138 7.66 0.88 -2.28
C THR A 138 7.01 1.96 -1.41
N TRP A 139 6.92 3.15 -1.94
CA TRP A 139 6.26 4.27 -1.27
C TRP A 139 4.79 4.27 -1.66
N VAL A 140 3.91 4.31 -0.68
CA VAL A 140 2.47 4.45 -0.88
C VAL A 140 2.05 5.78 -0.28
N ILE A 141 1.77 6.74 -1.16
CA ILE A 141 1.36 8.08 -0.76
C ILE A 141 -0.17 8.12 -0.69
N SER A 142 -0.67 8.56 0.44
CA SER A 142 -2.10 8.61 0.71
C SER A 142 -2.73 9.87 0.13
N ILE A 143 -3.51 9.75 -0.94
CA ILE A 143 -4.22 10.84 -1.63
C ILE A 143 -5.68 10.45 -1.81
N ASP A 144 -6.58 11.14 -1.13
CA ASP A 144 -8.01 10.86 -1.19
C ASP A 144 -8.74 11.84 -2.12
N GLY A 145 -8.79 11.47 -3.41
CA GLY A 145 -9.53 12.21 -4.43
C GLY A 145 -8.82 13.45 -4.97
N THR A 146 -9.62 14.39 -5.44
CA THR A 146 -9.17 15.73 -5.91
C THR A 146 -8.68 16.58 -4.75
N GLU A 147 -8.05 17.72 -5.04
CA GLU A 147 -7.55 18.65 -4.01
C GLU A 147 -8.63 19.08 -3.01
N ASP A 148 -9.86 19.33 -3.47
CA ASP A 148 -10.98 19.72 -2.60
C ASP A 148 -11.43 18.56 -1.71
N ALA A 149 -11.56 17.36 -2.27
CA ALA A 149 -11.91 16.17 -1.49
C ALA A 149 -10.80 15.82 -0.48
N PHE A 150 -9.54 15.90 -0.89
CA PHE A 150 -8.38 15.72 -0.03
C PHE A 150 -8.35 16.72 1.14
N ALA A 151 -8.65 18.01 0.86
CA ALA A 151 -8.68 19.03 1.90
C ALA A 151 -9.74 18.73 2.98
N ARG A 152 -10.89 18.17 2.58
CA ARG A 152 -11.96 17.74 3.50
C ARG A 152 -11.61 16.47 4.27
N MET A 153 -10.93 15.51 3.63
CA MET A 153 -10.62 14.21 4.23
C MET A 153 -9.38 14.23 5.10
N ARG A 154 -8.36 15.02 4.73
CA ARG A 154 -7.04 14.99 5.36
C ARG A 154 -6.60 16.31 5.95
N ALA A 155 -6.30 17.30 5.12
CA ALA A 155 -5.93 18.65 5.55
C ALA A 155 -5.91 19.63 4.35
N PRO A 156 -6.35 20.86 4.53
CA PRO A 156 -6.26 21.89 3.49
C PRO A 156 -4.81 22.36 3.27
N GLY A 157 -4.53 22.84 2.06
CA GLY A 157 -3.31 23.59 1.72
C GLY A 157 -2.02 22.77 1.58
N ILE A 158 -2.05 21.45 1.71
CA ILE A 158 -0.84 20.61 1.59
C ILE A 158 -0.81 19.72 0.35
N TYR A 159 -1.91 19.62 -0.39
CA TYR A 159 -2.03 18.76 -1.57
C TYR A 159 -0.95 19.04 -2.62
N GLN A 160 -0.76 20.29 -3.00
CA GLN A 160 0.25 20.68 -3.99
C GLN A 160 1.68 20.44 -3.49
N LYS A 161 1.93 20.62 -2.19
CA LYS A 161 3.23 20.29 -1.58
C LYS A 161 3.54 18.79 -1.71
N ILE A 162 2.56 17.94 -1.42
CA ILE A 162 2.71 16.47 -1.56
C ILE A 162 2.94 16.11 -3.02
N LYS A 163 2.19 16.71 -3.94
CA LYS A 163 2.33 16.49 -5.38
C LYS A 163 3.74 16.84 -5.86
N GLN A 164 4.27 18.00 -5.45
CA GLN A 164 5.64 18.41 -5.77
C GLN A 164 6.66 17.46 -5.16
N ASN A 165 6.44 16.97 -3.93
CA ASN A 165 7.31 15.99 -3.31
C ASN A 165 7.37 14.68 -4.12
N VAL A 166 6.25 14.19 -4.63
CA VAL A 166 6.21 13.01 -5.51
C VAL A 166 6.93 13.27 -6.84
N ILE A 167 6.68 14.42 -7.47
CA ILE A 167 7.30 14.80 -8.76
C ILE A 167 8.82 14.92 -8.64
N SER A 168 9.33 15.37 -7.48
CA SER A 168 10.77 15.57 -7.26
C SER A 168 11.55 14.26 -7.06
N HIS A 169 10.86 13.10 -6.94
CA HIS A 169 11.48 11.79 -6.75
C HIS A 169 11.08 10.80 -7.88
N PRO A 170 11.42 11.10 -9.15
CA PRO A 170 11.01 10.26 -10.28
C PRO A 170 11.68 8.89 -10.32
N GLU A 171 12.75 8.67 -9.55
CA GLU A 171 13.46 7.40 -9.40
C GLU A 171 12.76 6.42 -8.47
N LEU A 172 11.93 6.92 -7.54
CA LEU A 172 11.27 6.09 -6.54
C LEU A 172 10.09 5.31 -7.14
N ASN A 173 9.85 4.13 -6.55
CA ASN A 173 8.63 3.36 -6.83
C ASN A 173 7.50 3.89 -5.95
N ILE A 174 6.79 4.91 -6.45
CA ILE A 174 5.70 5.58 -5.74
C ILE A 174 4.36 5.09 -6.29
N GLN A 175 3.51 4.62 -5.38
CA GLN A 175 2.09 4.32 -5.60
C GLN A 175 1.23 5.38 -4.90
N ILE A 176 0.07 5.67 -5.45
CA ILE A 176 -0.97 6.44 -4.76
C ILE A 176 -1.99 5.46 -4.17
N SER A 177 -2.36 5.67 -2.91
CA SER A 177 -3.50 4.99 -2.29
C SER A 177 -4.61 6.00 -2.03
N CYS A 178 -5.82 5.67 -2.49
CA CYS A 178 -7.03 6.46 -2.28
C CYS A 178 -8.05 5.63 -1.53
N VAL A 179 -8.57 6.17 -0.42
CA VAL A 179 -9.71 5.60 0.30
C VAL A 179 -10.99 6.20 -0.25
N LEU A 180 -11.84 5.35 -0.81
CA LEU A 180 -13.16 5.73 -1.34
C LEU A 180 -14.17 5.80 -0.20
N THR A 181 -14.79 6.96 -0.09
CA THR A 181 -15.80 7.34 0.90
C THR A 181 -16.94 8.08 0.23
N SER A 182 -18.00 8.41 0.96
CA SER A 182 -19.07 9.29 0.46
C SER A 182 -18.58 10.67 -0.02
N ILE A 183 -17.39 11.10 0.44
CA ILE A 183 -16.77 12.37 0.02
C ILE A 183 -15.95 12.23 -1.27
N THR A 184 -15.28 11.08 -1.46
CA THR A 184 -14.29 10.87 -2.54
C THR A 184 -14.82 10.03 -3.71
N ARG A 185 -16.04 9.51 -3.62
CA ARG A 185 -16.64 8.59 -4.61
C ARG A 185 -16.68 9.12 -6.04
N ASP A 186 -16.81 10.43 -6.21
CA ASP A 186 -16.90 11.06 -7.53
C ASP A 186 -15.54 11.52 -8.09
N CYS A 187 -14.43 11.20 -7.37
CA CYS A 187 -13.08 11.67 -7.72
C CYS A 187 -12.23 10.62 -8.47
N VAL A 188 -12.75 9.42 -8.75
CA VAL A 188 -11.93 8.27 -9.23
C VAL A 188 -11.24 8.59 -10.55
N GLU A 189 -11.99 9.08 -11.56
CA GLU A 189 -11.45 9.37 -12.88
C GLU A 189 -10.48 10.56 -12.85
N ASP A 190 -10.81 11.62 -12.12
CA ASP A 190 -9.95 12.80 -11.98
C ASP A 190 -8.64 12.45 -11.27
N LEU A 191 -8.68 11.64 -10.22
CA LEU A 191 -7.48 11.12 -9.54
C LEU A 191 -6.60 10.32 -10.51
N VAL A 192 -7.19 9.43 -11.31
CA VAL A 192 -6.46 8.62 -12.29
C VAL A 192 -5.80 9.51 -13.34
N ARG A 193 -6.49 10.52 -13.84
CA ARG A 193 -5.95 11.47 -14.84
C ARG A 193 -4.83 12.33 -14.27
N GLU A 194 -4.98 12.79 -13.04
CA GLU A 194 -4.03 13.71 -12.41
C GLU A 194 -2.76 13.01 -11.95
N TRP A 195 -2.90 11.87 -11.22
CA TRP A 195 -1.78 11.19 -10.58
C TRP A 195 -1.17 10.06 -11.42
N GLY A 196 -1.91 9.52 -12.37
CA GLY A 196 -1.43 8.44 -13.24
C GLY A 196 -0.12 8.76 -13.96
N PRO A 197 0.07 9.96 -14.54
CA PRO A 197 1.32 10.32 -15.20
C PRO A 197 2.55 10.43 -14.29
N ILE A 198 2.36 10.68 -13.00
CA ILE A 198 3.43 10.94 -12.03
C ILE A 198 3.68 9.79 -11.06
N ALA A 199 2.66 8.99 -10.75
CA ALA A 199 2.75 7.84 -9.83
C ALA A 199 3.21 6.58 -10.57
N ARG A 200 4.52 6.36 -10.71
CA ARG A 200 5.09 5.24 -11.48
C ARG A 200 4.69 3.85 -10.97
N GLY A 201 4.39 3.72 -9.68
CA GLY A 201 3.89 2.49 -9.07
C GLY A 201 2.39 2.27 -9.29
N GLY A 202 1.70 3.26 -9.88
CA GLY A 202 0.27 3.25 -10.15
C GLY A 202 -0.58 3.65 -8.94
N ILE A 203 -1.89 3.49 -9.11
CA ILE A 203 -2.91 3.87 -8.11
C ILE A 203 -3.58 2.61 -7.59
N ILE A 204 -3.80 2.56 -6.29
CA ILE A 204 -4.59 1.55 -5.60
C ILE A 204 -5.77 2.22 -4.90
N PHE A 205 -6.91 1.54 -4.90
CA PHE A 205 -8.13 2.00 -4.26
C PHE A 205 -8.50 1.08 -3.10
N ASP A 206 -8.73 1.68 -1.95
CA ASP A 206 -9.38 1.07 -0.81
C ASP A 206 -10.78 1.67 -0.67
N PHE A 207 -11.70 0.96 -0.03
CA PHE A 207 -12.95 1.54 0.46
C PHE A 207 -12.83 1.78 1.96
N PHE A 208 -13.52 2.78 2.45
CA PHE A 208 -13.60 3.02 3.88
C PHE A 208 -14.16 1.79 4.60
N THR A 209 -13.42 1.36 5.62
CA THR A 209 -13.87 0.33 6.56
C THR A 209 -14.35 1.02 7.81
N PRO A 210 -15.62 0.85 8.23
CA PRO A 210 -16.07 1.40 9.50
C PRO A 210 -15.26 0.85 10.67
N VAL A 211 -14.85 1.74 11.55
CA VAL A 211 -14.17 1.44 12.81
C VAL A 211 -14.92 2.18 13.91
N THR A 212 -15.11 1.57 15.07
CA THR A 212 -15.77 2.20 16.21
C THR A 212 -15.11 3.54 16.52
N GLY A 213 -15.91 4.60 16.60
CA GLY A 213 -15.42 5.96 16.85
C GLY A 213 -15.24 6.84 15.61
N LEU A 214 -15.38 6.29 14.40
CA LEU A 214 -15.38 7.06 13.16
C LEU A 214 -16.81 7.32 12.66
N ASP A 215 -16.95 8.37 11.82
CA ASP A 215 -18.24 8.71 11.20
C ASP A 215 -18.66 7.65 10.19
N GLU A 216 -19.74 6.94 10.48
CA GLU A 216 -20.30 5.93 9.57
C GLU A 216 -20.86 6.52 8.27
N ALA A 217 -21.14 7.82 8.20
CA ALA A 217 -21.58 8.49 6.98
C ALA A 217 -20.49 8.50 5.88
N LEU A 218 -19.23 8.21 6.23
CA LEU A 218 -18.15 8.01 5.25
C LEU A 218 -18.27 6.69 4.49
N TRP A 219 -19.00 5.71 5.03
CA TRP A 219 -19.16 4.41 4.40
C TRP A 219 -20.06 4.50 3.17
N LEU A 220 -19.64 3.81 2.10
CA LEU A 220 -20.41 3.63 0.89
C LEU A 220 -21.22 2.33 0.98
N ASP A 221 -22.50 2.37 0.67
CA ASP A 221 -23.31 1.17 0.62
C ASP A 221 -22.85 0.20 -0.50
N TRP A 222 -23.31 -1.03 -0.43
CA TRP A 222 -22.88 -2.06 -1.35
C TRP A 222 -23.17 -1.76 -2.82
N PRO A 223 -24.36 -1.26 -3.21
CA PRO A 223 -24.61 -0.87 -4.58
C PRO A 223 -23.65 0.20 -5.12
N GLU A 224 -23.33 1.19 -4.30
CA GLU A 224 -22.41 2.25 -4.66
C GLU A 224 -20.96 1.74 -4.80
N ARG A 225 -20.53 0.85 -3.89
CA ARG A 225 -19.22 0.19 -3.98
C ARG A 225 -19.12 -0.65 -5.26
N ASP A 226 -20.14 -1.44 -5.59
CA ASP A 226 -20.15 -2.25 -6.80
C ASP A 226 -20.08 -1.39 -8.05
N ARG A 227 -20.80 -0.26 -8.10
CA ARG A 227 -20.72 0.73 -9.18
C ARG A 227 -19.29 1.29 -9.34
N LEU A 228 -18.67 1.69 -8.24
CA LEU A 228 -17.29 2.22 -8.26
C LEU A 228 -16.27 1.17 -8.67
N ILE A 229 -16.43 -0.08 -8.27
CA ILE A 229 -15.58 -1.18 -8.72
C ILE A 229 -15.68 -1.35 -10.24
N ASP A 230 -16.89 -1.30 -10.80
CA ASP A 230 -17.10 -1.37 -12.25
C ASP A 230 -16.47 -0.17 -12.97
N GLU A 231 -16.56 1.02 -12.40
CA GLU A 231 -15.89 2.22 -12.90
C GLU A 231 -14.37 2.07 -12.89
N ILE A 232 -13.77 1.61 -11.79
CA ILE A 232 -12.33 1.34 -11.68
C ILE A 232 -11.89 0.31 -12.72
N LEU A 233 -12.66 -0.77 -12.92
CA LEU A 233 -12.39 -1.77 -13.95
C LEU A 233 -12.47 -1.20 -15.37
N ARG A 234 -13.40 -0.28 -15.64
CA ARG A 234 -13.52 0.46 -16.90
C ARG A 234 -12.30 1.34 -17.13
N LEU A 235 -11.95 2.15 -16.13
CA LEU A 235 -10.79 3.06 -16.20
C LEU A 235 -9.49 2.29 -16.35
N LYS A 236 -9.37 1.13 -15.71
CA LYS A 236 -8.18 0.28 -15.86
C LYS A 236 -8.00 -0.23 -17.30
N LYS A 237 -9.07 -0.49 -18.04
CA LYS A 237 -8.98 -0.82 -19.47
C LYS A 237 -8.50 0.38 -20.30
N GLN A 238 -8.92 1.57 -19.92
CA GLN A 238 -8.54 2.82 -20.59
C GLN A 238 -7.09 3.25 -20.23
N TYR A 239 -6.67 3.02 -18.96
CA TYR A 239 -5.37 3.38 -18.41
C TYR A 239 -4.67 2.16 -17.78
N PRO A 240 -4.26 1.14 -18.57
CA PRO A 240 -3.85 -0.16 -18.05
C PRO A 240 -2.59 -0.14 -17.17
N ALA A 241 -1.70 0.85 -17.37
CA ALA A 241 -0.48 1.02 -16.58
C ALA A 241 -0.71 1.84 -15.29
N THR A 242 -1.86 2.51 -15.14
CA THR A 242 -2.10 3.46 -14.06
C THR A 242 -2.72 2.81 -12.83
N ILE A 243 -3.68 1.89 -13.01
CA ILE A 243 -4.35 1.25 -11.87
C ILE A 243 -3.64 -0.06 -11.52
N ASN A 244 -2.93 -0.06 -10.39
CA ASN A 244 -2.10 -1.21 -9.96
C ASN A 244 -2.87 -2.16 -9.04
N MET A 245 -4.00 -2.64 -9.52
CA MET A 245 -4.83 -3.65 -8.83
C MET A 245 -5.14 -4.79 -9.80
N LEU A 246 -5.19 -6.03 -9.32
CA LEU A 246 -5.65 -7.15 -10.14
C LEU A 246 -7.18 -7.07 -10.34
N ASP A 247 -7.65 -7.37 -11.54
CA ASP A 247 -9.09 -7.38 -11.82
C ASP A 247 -9.82 -8.34 -10.88
N SER A 248 -9.22 -9.51 -10.62
CA SER A 248 -9.79 -10.47 -9.68
C SER A 248 -9.85 -9.94 -8.25
N THR A 249 -8.92 -9.07 -7.83
CA THR A 249 -8.99 -8.41 -6.52
C THR A 249 -10.19 -7.48 -6.46
N LEU A 250 -10.37 -6.62 -7.46
CA LEU A 250 -11.52 -5.73 -7.57
C LEU A 250 -12.85 -6.51 -7.58
N GLU A 251 -12.93 -7.58 -8.37
CA GLU A 251 -14.09 -8.45 -8.42
C GLU A 251 -14.42 -9.12 -7.08
N LEU A 252 -13.41 -9.47 -6.27
CA LEU A 252 -13.63 -10.03 -4.93
C LEU A 252 -14.14 -8.99 -3.92
N MET A 253 -13.93 -7.70 -4.16
CA MET A 253 -14.42 -6.62 -3.29
C MET A 253 -15.90 -6.29 -3.50
N LYS A 254 -16.57 -6.86 -4.52
CA LYS A 254 -18.00 -6.67 -4.77
C LYS A 254 -18.86 -7.36 -3.71
N SER A 255 -20.07 -6.83 -3.53
CA SER A 255 -21.04 -7.23 -2.50
C SER A 255 -21.32 -8.74 -2.45
N ASP A 256 -21.42 -9.38 -3.62
CA ASP A 256 -21.71 -10.81 -3.76
C ASP A 256 -20.57 -11.74 -3.31
N LYS A 257 -19.34 -11.20 -3.13
CA LYS A 257 -18.12 -11.98 -2.82
C LYS A 257 -17.40 -11.52 -1.57
N ALA A 258 -17.54 -10.22 -1.22
CA ALA A 258 -16.75 -9.58 -0.18
C ALA A 258 -16.85 -10.31 1.17
N LYS A 259 -18.07 -10.63 1.63
CA LYS A 259 -18.27 -11.31 2.90
C LYS A 259 -17.56 -12.66 2.98
N LYS A 260 -17.57 -13.45 1.92
CA LYS A 260 -16.88 -14.74 1.88
C LYS A 260 -15.36 -14.58 2.06
N VAL A 261 -14.78 -13.51 1.52
CA VAL A 261 -13.35 -13.22 1.67
C VAL A 261 -13.06 -12.78 3.10
N THR A 262 -13.86 -11.89 3.68
CA THR A 262 -13.63 -11.33 5.01
C THR A 262 -13.90 -12.32 6.13
N ASP A 263 -14.86 -13.24 5.99
CA ASP A 263 -15.08 -14.36 6.91
C ASP A 263 -13.84 -15.27 6.98
N ASN A 264 -13.12 -15.44 5.86
CA ASN A 264 -11.91 -16.25 5.72
C ASN A 264 -10.66 -15.40 5.47
N CYS A 265 -10.53 -14.28 6.14
CA CYS A 265 -9.50 -13.27 5.89
C CYS A 265 -8.10 -13.86 6.00
N GLU A 266 -7.41 -13.96 4.86
CA GLU A 266 -6.04 -14.47 4.75
C GLU A 266 -5.04 -13.61 5.57
N PHE A 267 -5.26 -12.30 5.69
CA PHE A 267 -4.44 -11.43 6.53
C PHE A 267 -4.53 -11.87 8.00
N ARG A 268 -5.75 -11.98 8.53
CA ARG A 268 -5.98 -12.42 9.92
C ARG A 268 -5.38 -13.80 10.23
N LEU A 269 -5.37 -14.71 9.24
CA LEU A 269 -4.91 -16.08 9.41
C LEU A 269 -3.39 -16.23 9.27
N LYS A 270 -2.73 -15.35 8.51
CA LYS A 270 -1.35 -15.57 8.07
C LYS A 270 -0.39 -14.39 8.30
N ALA A 271 -0.91 -13.18 8.47
CA ALA A 271 -0.07 -12.00 8.64
C ALA A 271 0.11 -11.63 10.12
N PHE A 272 1.14 -10.86 10.40
CA PHE A 272 1.28 -10.18 11.70
C PHE A 272 0.82 -8.72 11.58
N ALA A 273 0.34 -8.14 12.68
CA ALA A 273 0.07 -6.73 12.81
C ALA A 273 0.54 -6.25 14.18
N LEU A 274 1.56 -5.41 14.24
CA LEU A 274 2.16 -4.94 15.49
C LEU A 274 1.92 -3.46 15.68
N GLY A 275 1.50 -3.09 16.87
CA GLY A 275 1.36 -1.69 17.30
C GLY A 275 2.72 -1.05 17.65
N PRO A 276 2.75 0.28 17.91
CA PRO A 276 3.99 1.00 18.26
C PRO A 276 4.62 0.54 19.58
N THR A 277 3.85 -0.10 20.44
CA THR A 277 4.30 -0.76 21.67
C THR A 277 4.99 -2.10 21.43
N GLY A 278 4.96 -2.61 20.18
CA GLY A 278 5.42 -3.93 19.83
C GLY A 278 4.40 -5.05 20.06
N GLU A 279 3.22 -4.75 20.58
CA GLU A 279 2.16 -5.73 20.83
C GLU A 279 1.36 -6.06 19.56
N ASP A 280 0.74 -7.24 19.55
CA ASP A 280 -0.16 -7.65 18.48
C ASP A 280 -1.44 -6.82 18.50
N LYS A 281 -1.87 -6.31 17.35
CA LYS A 281 -3.08 -5.48 17.20
C LYS A 281 -4.38 -6.29 17.16
N GLY A 282 -4.29 -7.61 17.18
CA GLY A 282 -5.45 -8.50 17.13
C GLY A 282 -5.90 -8.85 15.72
N LYS A 283 -7.14 -8.50 15.31
CA LYS A 283 -7.74 -9.00 14.06
C LYS A 283 -6.94 -8.66 12.80
N CYS A 284 -6.44 -7.44 12.68
CA CYS A 284 -5.70 -6.99 11.50
C CYS A 284 -4.96 -5.66 11.78
N MET A 285 -4.39 -5.05 10.75
CA MET A 285 -3.70 -3.76 10.86
C MET A 285 -4.59 -2.61 11.38
N MET A 286 -5.91 -2.71 11.25
CA MET A 286 -6.88 -1.74 11.79
C MET A 286 -7.31 -2.03 13.24
N GLY A 287 -6.70 -3.04 13.90
CA GLY A 287 -7.05 -3.42 15.26
C GLY A 287 -8.33 -4.27 15.37
N ASN A 288 -8.88 -4.33 16.59
CA ASN A 288 -10.04 -5.16 16.91
C ASN A 288 -11.39 -4.50 16.60
N ASN A 289 -11.42 -3.18 16.49
CA ASN A 289 -12.65 -2.38 16.35
C ASN A 289 -13.13 -2.20 14.91
N ALA A 290 -12.42 -2.78 13.94
CA ALA A 290 -12.81 -2.75 12.54
C ALA A 290 -14.01 -3.67 12.25
N ASP A 291 -14.98 -3.16 11.48
CA ASP A 291 -16.13 -3.92 11.00
C ASP A 291 -15.74 -4.78 9.80
N CYS A 292 -15.49 -6.05 10.07
CA CYS A 292 -15.10 -7.00 9.02
C CYS A 292 -16.21 -7.30 8.01
N ASP A 293 -17.49 -7.15 8.36
CA ASP A 293 -18.62 -7.36 7.44
C ASP A 293 -18.71 -6.25 6.40
N ARG A 294 -18.20 -5.07 6.71
CA ARG A 294 -18.13 -3.89 5.83
C ARG A 294 -16.70 -3.54 5.40
N CYS A 295 -15.79 -4.50 5.49
CA CYS A 295 -14.37 -4.28 5.17
C CYS A 295 -14.17 -3.74 3.75
N GLY A 296 -13.40 -2.65 3.67
CA GLY A 296 -13.03 -1.99 2.42
C GLY A 296 -11.54 -2.07 2.09
N CYS A 297 -10.72 -2.59 3.03
CA CYS A 297 -9.28 -2.73 2.83
C CYS A 297 -8.97 -3.71 1.69
N VAL A 298 -8.17 -3.27 0.72
CA VAL A 298 -7.79 -4.09 -0.45
C VAL A 298 -6.98 -5.32 -0.08
N VAL A 299 -6.25 -5.29 1.04
CA VAL A 299 -5.27 -6.32 1.40
C VAL A 299 -5.88 -7.73 1.54
N PRO A 300 -7.00 -7.95 2.26
CA PRO A 300 -7.64 -9.26 2.32
C PRO A 300 -8.00 -9.84 0.95
N PHE A 301 -8.54 -9.00 0.07
CA PHE A 301 -8.98 -9.40 -1.27
C PHE A 301 -7.80 -9.69 -2.20
N HIS A 302 -6.74 -8.90 -2.09
CA HIS A 302 -5.50 -9.14 -2.82
C HIS A 302 -4.82 -10.43 -2.39
N MET A 303 -4.76 -10.69 -1.08
CA MET A 303 -4.23 -11.94 -0.53
C MET A 303 -5.06 -13.15 -0.97
N ALA A 304 -6.41 -13.06 -0.94
CA ALA A 304 -7.30 -14.12 -1.43
C ALA A 304 -7.11 -14.36 -2.94
N THR A 305 -6.88 -13.31 -3.73
CA THR A 305 -6.57 -13.44 -5.16
C THR A 305 -5.27 -14.21 -5.37
N ILE A 306 -4.19 -13.84 -4.67
CA ILE A 306 -2.87 -14.49 -4.79
C ILE A 306 -2.92 -15.93 -4.30
N ALA A 307 -3.64 -16.21 -3.22
CA ALA A 307 -3.79 -17.55 -2.67
C ALA A 307 -4.59 -18.49 -3.61
N SER A 308 -5.40 -17.93 -4.51
CA SER A 308 -6.22 -18.68 -5.45
C SER A 308 -5.48 -18.97 -6.77
N ARG A 309 -5.04 -20.22 -6.96
CA ARG A 309 -4.42 -20.65 -8.24
C ARG A 309 -5.28 -20.34 -9.46
N ARG A 310 -6.61 -20.52 -9.33
CA ARG A 310 -7.57 -20.25 -10.41
C ARG A 310 -7.58 -18.77 -10.80
N LEU A 311 -7.62 -17.87 -9.81
CA LEU A 311 -7.65 -16.43 -10.06
C LEU A 311 -6.31 -15.95 -10.63
N MET A 312 -5.18 -16.45 -10.12
CA MET A 312 -3.86 -16.10 -10.64
C MET A 312 -3.66 -16.58 -12.08
N LEU A 313 -4.17 -17.74 -12.46
CA LEU A 313 -4.16 -18.20 -13.86
C LEU A 313 -5.00 -17.27 -14.74
N LYS A 314 -6.19 -16.85 -14.29
CA LYS A 314 -7.03 -15.88 -15.00
C LYS A 314 -6.31 -14.55 -15.25
N GLU A 315 -5.61 -14.04 -14.24
CA GLU A 315 -4.82 -12.81 -14.37
C GLU A 315 -3.64 -12.97 -15.34
N ALA A 316 -2.95 -14.12 -15.31
CA ALA A 316 -1.86 -14.41 -16.22
C ALA A 316 -2.33 -14.48 -17.69
N VAL A 317 -3.47 -15.15 -17.95
CA VAL A 317 -4.06 -15.22 -19.31
C VAL A 317 -4.44 -13.83 -19.82
N LYS A 318 -5.07 -12.99 -18.96
CA LYS A 318 -5.41 -11.61 -19.35
C LYS A 318 -4.17 -10.79 -19.74
N ARG A 319 -3.06 -10.92 -19.01
CA ARG A 319 -1.81 -10.20 -19.31
C ARG A 319 -1.14 -10.65 -20.61
N LEU A 320 -1.36 -11.90 -21.01
CA LEU A 320 -0.83 -12.40 -22.29
C LEU A 320 -1.69 -11.98 -23.48
N ALA A 321 -2.94 -11.59 -23.25
CA ALA A 321 -3.90 -11.17 -24.27
C ALA A 321 -3.98 -9.63 -24.43
N SER A 322 -3.35 -8.86 -23.56
CA SER A 322 -3.27 -7.39 -23.60
C SER A 322 -1.93 -6.93 -24.13
#